data_d814248200732beee90f710e3d12e2e6
#
_entry.id   d814248200732beee90f710e3d12e2e6
#
_cell.length_a   1.000
_cell.length_b   1.000
_cell.length_c   1.000
_cell.angle_alpha   90.00
_cell.angle_beta   90.00
_cell.angle_gamma   90.00
#
_symmetry.space_group_name_H-M   'P 1'
#
loop_
_entity.id
_entity.type
_entity.pdbx_description
1 polymer ?
#
loop_
_entity_poly.entity_id
_entity_poly.type
_entity_poly.pdbx_seq_one_letter_code
_entity_poly.pdbx_strand_id
1 'polypeptide(L)'
;MSEEFILNTRAEDVINEAIVACRGLADNFSSLPVVEYVCSAIFLKMTGLLEQKFRAMVWVMANNSRDYRRTFLRERSFGEYSNLSDKKTVYKDLIEQIFVYRKDPFEIYHKQIAKAVVDFIVSIFKETIFDSNLHGELLAFCDSMSKQSFCIQKITTEKVTHSLIPNESVKTLFEEVIKCRNRVAHNTYVNLSVQNDITELCSRRELDCCNVFMQFFILLYIDNIFNETYKIYIKEFGNM
;
A
#
# COMPACT_ATOMS: atom_id res chain seq x y z
N MET A 1 8.76 18.71 -5.15
CA MET A 1 7.81 17.59 -5.24
C MET A 1 6.43 18.21 -5.11
N SER A 2 5.60 18.09 -6.13
CA SER A 2 4.33 18.83 -6.23
C SER A 2 3.17 18.00 -5.67
N GLU A 3 2.07 18.65 -5.32
CA GLU A 3 0.78 18.04 -4.98
C GLU A 3 0.32 17.10 -6.10
N GLU A 4 0.57 17.47 -7.36
CA GLU A 4 0.30 16.64 -8.54
C GLU A 4 0.98 15.26 -8.46
N PHE A 5 2.22 15.18 -7.97
CA PHE A 5 2.89 13.89 -7.82
C PHE A 5 2.13 12.98 -6.86
N ILE A 6 1.63 13.50 -5.73
CA ILE A 6 0.91 12.70 -4.74
C ILE A 6 -0.42 12.19 -5.29
N LEU A 7 -1.16 13.03 -6.02
CA LEU A 7 -2.50 12.72 -6.49
C LEU A 7 -2.51 11.90 -7.79
N ASN A 8 -1.58 12.19 -8.71
CA ASN A 8 -1.60 11.66 -10.06
C ASN A 8 -0.71 10.42 -10.26
N THR A 9 0.25 10.16 -9.35
CA THR A 9 1.06 8.95 -9.41
C THR A 9 0.46 7.89 -8.49
N ARG A 10 -0.06 6.81 -9.04
CA ARG A 10 -0.72 5.74 -8.28
C ARG A 10 0.11 4.47 -8.29
N ALA A 11 0.01 3.69 -7.21
CA ALA A 11 0.66 2.39 -7.17
C ALA A 11 0.06 1.42 -8.21
N GLU A 12 -1.18 1.63 -8.63
CA GLU A 12 -1.84 0.94 -9.73
C GLU A 12 -1.10 1.12 -11.06
N ASP A 13 -0.52 2.30 -11.33
CA ASP A 13 0.19 2.62 -12.57
C ASP A 13 1.44 1.75 -12.72
N VAL A 14 2.12 1.43 -11.60
CA VAL A 14 3.29 0.56 -11.60
C VAL A 14 2.95 -0.85 -12.11
N ILE A 15 1.79 -1.38 -11.69
CA ILE A 15 1.31 -2.69 -12.15
C ILE A 15 0.91 -2.61 -13.63
N ASN A 16 0.15 -1.59 -14.02
CA ASN A 16 -0.30 -1.39 -15.39
C ASN A 16 0.89 -1.29 -16.36
N GLU A 17 1.91 -0.49 -16.04
CA GLU A 17 3.13 -0.36 -16.84
C GLU A 17 3.85 -1.71 -17.03
N ALA A 18 3.98 -2.48 -15.94
CA ALA A 18 4.64 -3.78 -15.99
C ALA A 18 3.84 -4.78 -16.82
N ILE A 19 2.52 -4.82 -16.68
CA ILE A 19 1.65 -5.70 -17.49
C ILE A 19 1.74 -5.33 -18.98
N VAL A 20 1.71 -4.03 -19.30
CA VAL A 20 1.86 -3.56 -20.70
C VAL A 20 3.22 -3.94 -21.26
N ALA A 21 4.30 -3.78 -20.49
CA ALA A 21 5.64 -4.20 -20.91
C ALA A 21 5.72 -5.71 -21.16
N CYS A 22 5.10 -6.53 -20.29
CA CYS A 22 5.08 -7.99 -20.46
C CYS A 22 4.26 -8.43 -21.67
N ARG A 23 3.16 -7.74 -22.01
CA ARG A 23 2.39 -8.05 -23.24
C ARG A 23 3.21 -7.90 -24.52
N GLY A 24 4.15 -6.95 -24.54
CA GLY A 24 5.06 -6.76 -25.69
C GLY A 24 6.15 -7.82 -25.84
N LEU A 25 6.40 -8.60 -24.78
CA LEU A 25 7.45 -9.63 -24.76
C LEU A 25 6.96 -11.01 -25.23
N ALA A 26 5.64 -11.18 -25.43
CA ALA A 26 4.90 -12.37 -25.94
C ALA A 26 5.60 -13.75 -25.83
N ASP A 27 4.92 -14.80 -25.96
CA ASP A 27 5.18 -16.24 -26.14
C ASP A 27 6.47 -16.93 -25.58
N ASN A 28 7.60 -16.23 -25.45
CA ASN A 28 8.86 -16.81 -24.96
C ASN A 28 9.15 -16.55 -23.47
N PHE A 29 8.31 -15.75 -22.78
CA PHE A 29 8.50 -15.33 -21.38
C PHE A 29 7.51 -15.97 -20.39
N SER A 30 6.87 -17.06 -20.77
CA SER A 30 5.88 -17.75 -19.92
C SER A 30 6.51 -18.64 -18.83
N SER A 31 7.82 -18.53 -18.57
CA SER A 31 8.45 -19.31 -17.51
C SER A 31 8.18 -18.70 -16.13
N LEU A 32 7.84 -19.54 -15.15
CA LEU A 32 7.60 -19.13 -13.77
C LEU A 32 8.71 -18.24 -13.19
N PRO A 33 10.03 -18.50 -13.38
CA PRO A 33 11.08 -17.63 -12.87
C PRO A 33 11.03 -16.18 -13.39
N VAL A 34 10.60 -15.97 -14.64
CA VAL A 34 10.45 -14.62 -15.20
C VAL A 34 9.27 -13.91 -14.58
N VAL A 35 8.14 -14.61 -14.40
CA VAL A 35 6.96 -14.08 -13.72
C VAL A 35 7.30 -13.66 -12.28
N GLU A 36 8.00 -14.50 -11.53
CA GLU A 36 8.47 -14.20 -10.17
C GLU A 36 9.40 -12.98 -10.13
N TYR A 37 10.34 -12.87 -11.08
CA TYR A 37 11.24 -11.72 -11.19
C TYR A 37 10.45 -10.42 -11.44
N VAL A 38 9.50 -10.44 -12.38
CA VAL A 38 8.67 -9.27 -12.69
C VAL A 38 7.81 -8.90 -11.49
N CYS A 39 7.17 -9.84 -10.81
CA CYS A 39 6.41 -9.57 -9.60
C CYS A 39 7.27 -8.95 -8.49
N SER A 40 8.49 -9.44 -8.31
CA SER A 40 9.46 -8.88 -7.36
C SER A 40 9.84 -7.43 -7.72
N ALA A 41 10.07 -7.16 -9.01
CA ALA A 41 10.38 -5.81 -9.50
C ALA A 41 9.20 -4.85 -9.30
N ILE A 42 7.97 -5.28 -9.60
CA ILE A 42 6.74 -4.52 -9.34
C ILE A 42 6.65 -4.19 -7.85
N PHE A 43 6.80 -5.19 -6.99
CA PHE A 43 6.73 -5.04 -5.54
C PHE A 43 7.73 -4.00 -5.00
N LEU A 44 8.99 -4.09 -5.42
CA LEU A 44 10.02 -3.13 -5.01
C LEU A 44 9.73 -1.71 -5.54
N LYS A 45 9.27 -1.58 -6.79
CA LYS A 45 8.91 -0.28 -7.39
C LYS A 45 7.73 0.35 -6.67
N MET A 46 6.69 -0.43 -6.31
CA MET A 46 5.54 0.04 -5.54
C MET A 46 5.94 0.52 -4.13
N THR A 47 6.78 -0.24 -3.43
CA THR A 47 7.25 0.17 -2.08
C THR A 47 8.05 1.46 -2.14
N GLY A 48 8.95 1.61 -3.11
CA GLY A 48 9.73 2.83 -3.33
C GLY A 48 8.84 4.03 -3.68
N LEU A 49 7.81 3.83 -4.50
CA LEU A 49 6.83 4.87 -4.82
C LEU A 49 6.10 5.36 -3.57
N LEU A 50 5.61 4.44 -2.74
CA LEU A 50 4.93 4.79 -1.49
C LEU A 50 5.83 5.60 -0.55
N GLU A 51 7.09 5.20 -0.37
CA GLU A 51 8.05 5.94 0.45
C GLU A 51 8.24 7.37 -0.06
N GLN A 52 8.35 7.56 -1.37
CA GLN A 52 8.45 8.89 -1.99
C GLN A 52 7.18 9.72 -1.79
N LYS A 53 5.99 9.12 -1.92
CA LYS A 53 4.70 9.80 -1.68
C LYS A 53 4.59 10.27 -0.24
N PHE A 54 4.97 9.47 0.75
CA PHE A 54 4.93 9.87 2.15
C PHE A 54 5.88 11.03 2.44
N ARG A 55 7.10 11.00 1.89
CA ARG A 55 8.03 12.13 1.97
C ARG A 55 7.44 13.39 1.37
N ALA A 56 6.79 13.25 0.20
CA ALA A 56 6.13 14.38 -0.46
C ALA A 56 4.98 14.95 0.37
N MET A 57 4.13 14.10 0.99
CA MET A 57 3.04 14.53 1.86
C MET A 57 3.55 15.31 3.07
N VAL A 58 4.57 14.79 3.77
CA VAL A 58 5.20 15.48 4.89
C VAL A 58 5.77 16.82 4.46
N TRP A 59 6.43 16.88 3.30
CA TRP A 59 6.96 18.12 2.74
C TRP A 59 5.87 19.14 2.43
N VAL A 60 4.75 18.73 1.82
CA VAL A 60 3.62 19.61 1.52
C VAL A 60 2.99 20.14 2.82
N MET A 61 2.71 19.26 3.79
CA MET A 61 2.19 19.68 5.10
C MET A 61 3.11 20.69 5.79
N ALA A 62 4.44 20.46 5.75
CA ALA A 62 5.42 21.36 6.35
C ALA A 62 5.53 22.71 5.62
N ASN A 63 5.26 22.76 4.32
CA ASN A 63 5.20 24.02 3.57
C ASN A 63 3.91 24.79 3.85
N ASN A 64 2.80 24.09 4.00
CA ASN A 64 1.49 24.69 4.18
C ASN A 64 1.24 25.12 5.63
N SER A 65 1.88 24.47 6.63
CA SER A 65 1.69 24.77 8.05
C SER A 65 3.03 25.09 8.74
N ARG A 66 3.16 26.35 9.20
CA ARG A 66 4.35 26.79 9.94
C ARG A 66 4.50 26.05 11.28
N ASP A 67 3.38 25.80 11.96
CA ASP A 67 3.40 25.12 13.25
C ASP A 67 3.74 23.64 13.11
N TYR A 68 3.16 22.97 12.11
CA TYR A 68 3.57 21.59 11.77
C TYR A 68 5.05 21.51 11.44
N ARG A 69 5.56 22.42 10.60
CA ARG A 69 7.00 22.47 10.25
C ARG A 69 7.89 22.63 11.48
N ARG A 70 7.54 23.51 12.41
CA ARG A 70 8.31 23.73 13.65
C ARG A 70 8.35 22.48 14.52
N THR A 71 7.18 21.84 14.72
CA THR A 71 7.08 20.60 15.49
C THR A 71 7.86 19.48 14.82
N PHE A 72 7.68 19.31 13.51
CA PHE A 72 8.39 18.29 12.74
C PHE A 72 9.94 18.44 12.85
N LEU A 73 10.46 19.64 12.62
CA LEU A 73 11.91 19.88 12.66
C LEU A 73 12.52 19.72 14.05
N ARG A 74 11.71 19.93 15.12
CA ARG A 74 12.18 19.80 16.49
C ARG A 74 12.14 18.37 17.01
N GLU A 75 11.13 17.60 16.62
CA GLU A 75 10.81 16.31 17.23
C GLU A 75 11.13 15.11 16.33
N ARG A 76 11.35 15.34 15.05
CA ARG A 76 11.49 14.28 14.05
C ARG A 76 12.60 14.56 13.06
N SER A 77 13.10 13.49 12.44
CA SER A 77 13.93 13.56 11.24
C SER A 77 13.12 13.02 10.04
N PHE A 78 13.50 13.44 8.83
CA PHE A 78 12.98 12.81 7.62
C PHE A 78 13.37 11.33 7.61
N GLY A 79 12.36 10.46 7.84
CA GLY A 79 12.52 9.02 7.85
C GLY A 79 12.52 8.41 6.45
N GLU A 80 12.77 7.12 6.39
CA GLU A 80 12.62 6.34 5.16
C GLU A 80 11.15 6.03 4.84
N TYR A 81 10.26 6.11 5.84
CA TYR A 81 8.83 5.77 5.76
C TYR A 81 8.55 4.35 5.26
N SER A 82 9.50 3.45 5.45
CA SER A 82 9.40 2.06 5.00
C SER A 82 8.50 1.21 5.90
N ASN A 83 8.52 1.46 7.23
CA ASN A 83 7.80 0.67 8.22
C ASN A 83 6.37 1.17 8.49
N LEU A 84 5.57 0.37 9.21
CA LEU A 84 4.18 0.71 9.55
C LEU A 84 4.09 1.87 10.55
N SER A 85 5.04 1.98 11.48
CA SER A 85 5.04 3.04 12.50
C SER A 85 5.16 4.42 11.85
N ASP A 86 6.08 4.56 10.89
CA ASP A 86 6.28 5.82 10.15
C ASP A 86 5.03 6.19 9.36
N LYS A 87 4.41 5.21 8.68
CA LYS A 87 3.17 5.43 7.92
C LYS A 87 2.00 5.84 8.83
N LYS A 88 1.85 5.21 10.00
CA LYS A 88 0.86 5.61 11.01
C LYS A 88 1.09 7.04 11.48
N THR A 89 2.34 7.43 11.65
CA THR A 89 2.70 8.79 12.04
C THR A 89 2.30 9.81 10.97
N VAL A 90 2.64 9.55 9.70
CA VAL A 90 2.22 10.43 8.58
C VAL A 90 0.70 10.50 8.46
N TYR A 91 0.01 9.37 8.63
CA TYR A 91 -1.45 9.33 8.60
C TYR A 91 -2.08 10.16 9.72
N LYS A 92 -1.56 10.03 10.95
CA LYS A 92 -1.99 10.82 12.10
C LYS A 92 -1.76 12.32 11.85
N ASP A 93 -0.57 12.68 11.40
CA ASP A 93 -0.23 14.06 11.08
C ASP A 93 -1.19 14.65 10.02
N LEU A 94 -1.48 13.87 8.98
CA LEU A 94 -2.39 14.29 7.91
C LEU A 94 -3.81 14.55 8.45
N ILE A 95 -4.32 13.67 9.32
CA ILE A 95 -5.61 13.85 9.97
C ILE A 95 -5.59 15.10 10.88
N GLU A 96 -4.55 15.30 11.67
CA GLU A 96 -4.40 16.48 12.50
C GLU A 96 -4.39 17.77 11.66
N GLN A 97 -3.69 17.78 10.53
CA GLN A 97 -3.69 18.91 9.61
C GLN A 97 -5.06 19.15 8.95
N ILE A 98 -5.84 18.11 8.63
CA ILE A 98 -7.22 18.26 8.16
C ILE A 98 -8.06 18.98 9.22
N PHE A 99 -7.96 18.61 10.49
CA PHE A 99 -8.74 19.23 11.57
C PHE A 99 -8.28 20.64 11.96
N VAL A 100 -7.14 21.11 11.49
CA VAL A 100 -6.80 22.55 11.59
C VAL A 100 -7.82 23.41 10.81
N TYR A 101 -8.32 22.87 9.68
CA TYR A 101 -9.20 23.60 8.77
C TYR A 101 -10.65 23.13 8.84
N ARG A 102 -10.89 21.90 9.25
CA ARG A 102 -12.20 21.27 9.30
C ARG A 102 -12.61 20.97 10.75
N LYS A 103 -13.85 21.33 11.12
CA LYS A 103 -14.41 20.99 12.43
C LYS A 103 -15.27 19.73 12.41
N ASP A 104 -15.88 19.45 11.26
CA ASP A 104 -16.82 18.35 11.14
C ASP A 104 -16.10 17.01 10.93
N PRO A 105 -16.64 15.92 11.50
CA PRO A 105 -16.16 14.56 11.25
C PRO A 105 -16.19 14.19 9.76
N PHE A 106 -15.34 13.27 9.37
CA PHE A 106 -15.37 12.67 8.02
C PHE A 106 -15.20 11.15 8.10
N GLU A 107 -15.46 10.46 7.00
CA GLU A 107 -15.44 9.00 6.95
C GLU A 107 -14.42 8.50 5.94
N ILE A 108 -13.75 7.40 6.29
CA ILE A 108 -12.89 6.64 5.38
C ILE A 108 -13.54 5.27 5.18
N TYR A 109 -13.83 4.97 3.92
CA TYR A 109 -14.60 3.80 3.50
C TYR A 109 -13.66 2.62 3.19
N HIS A 110 -13.03 2.06 4.22
CA HIS A 110 -12.07 0.95 4.09
C HIS A 110 -12.65 -0.25 3.31
N LYS A 111 -13.95 -0.54 3.47
CA LYS A 111 -14.62 -1.61 2.73
C LYS A 111 -14.65 -1.36 1.22
N GLN A 112 -14.95 -0.12 0.82
CA GLN A 112 -15.02 0.24 -0.60
C GLN A 112 -13.62 0.24 -1.22
N ILE A 113 -12.62 0.79 -0.50
CA ILE A 113 -11.22 0.79 -0.91
C ILE A 113 -10.71 -0.64 -1.08
N ALA A 114 -10.91 -1.52 -0.10
CA ALA A 114 -10.48 -2.91 -0.17
C ALA A 114 -11.12 -3.64 -1.35
N LYS A 115 -12.43 -3.46 -1.56
CA LYS A 115 -13.14 -4.06 -2.69
C LYS A 115 -12.57 -3.57 -4.03
N ALA A 116 -12.40 -2.26 -4.20
CA ALA A 116 -11.86 -1.69 -5.44
C ALA A 116 -10.46 -2.23 -5.75
N VAL A 117 -9.61 -2.39 -4.73
CA VAL A 117 -8.26 -2.96 -4.89
C VAL A 117 -8.32 -4.43 -5.29
N VAL A 118 -9.19 -5.23 -4.67
CA VAL A 118 -9.37 -6.65 -5.04
C VAL A 118 -9.87 -6.75 -6.49
N ASP A 119 -10.91 -5.98 -6.84
CA ASP A 119 -11.47 -5.97 -8.20
C ASP A 119 -10.42 -5.56 -9.24
N PHE A 120 -9.58 -4.56 -8.92
CA PHE A 120 -8.47 -4.14 -9.78
C PHE A 120 -7.46 -5.28 -9.99
N ILE A 121 -6.97 -5.91 -8.91
CA ILE A 121 -6.00 -7.01 -9.00
C ILE A 121 -6.55 -8.13 -9.87
N VAL A 122 -7.78 -8.57 -9.58
CA VAL A 122 -8.42 -9.65 -10.34
C VAL A 122 -8.55 -9.28 -11.83
N SER A 123 -8.99 -8.05 -12.14
CA SER A 123 -9.21 -7.62 -13.51
C SER A 123 -7.91 -7.50 -14.31
N ILE A 124 -6.83 -6.99 -13.70
CA ILE A 124 -5.58 -6.71 -14.41
C ILE A 124 -4.73 -7.97 -14.66
N PHE A 125 -4.78 -8.95 -13.74
CA PHE A 125 -3.99 -10.17 -13.86
C PHE A 125 -4.74 -11.29 -14.61
N LYS A 126 -6.07 -11.25 -14.66
CA LYS A 126 -6.87 -12.19 -15.40
C LYS A 126 -6.55 -12.14 -16.90
N GLU A 127 -6.48 -13.33 -17.53
CA GLU A 127 -6.20 -13.47 -18.97
C GLU A 127 -4.81 -12.91 -19.40
N THR A 128 -3.87 -12.85 -18.47
CA THR A 128 -2.47 -12.50 -18.74
C THR A 128 -1.56 -13.72 -18.61
N ILE A 129 -0.28 -13.56 -18.99
CA ILE A 129 0.74 -14.59 -18.72
C ILE A 129 0.89 -14.91 -17.23
N PHE A 130 0.51 -13.98 -16.34
CA PHE A 130 0.52 -14.17 -14.89
C PHE A 130 -0.59 -15.11 -14.45
N ASP A 131 -1.78 -15.05 -15.09
CA ASP A 131 -2.91 -15.93 -14.74
C ASP A 131 -2.52 -17.39 -14.94
N SER A 132 -1.90 -17.75 -16.06
CA SER A 132 -1.47 -19.13 -16.32
C SER A 132 -0.45 -19.68 -15.33
N ASN A 133 0.44 -18.82 -14.80
CA ASN A 133 1.50 -19.21 -13.86
C ASN A 133 1.10 -19.09 -12.39
N LEU A 134 0.26 -18.12 -12.05
CA LEU A 134 -0.10 -17.77 -10.67
C LEU A 134 -1.59 -17.96 -10.36
N HIS A 135 -2.32 -18.72 -11.19
CA HIS A 135 -3.76 -18.93 -11.05
C HIS A 135 -4.14 -19.46 -9.65
N GLY A 136 -3.39 -20.42 -9.13
CA GLY A 136 -3.60 -20.95 -7.79
C GLY A 136 -3.43 -19.90 -6.68
N GLU A 137 -2.44 -19.02 -6.82
CA GLU A 137 -2.22 -17.90 -5.89
C GLU A 137 -3.33 -16.86 -5.97
N LEU A 138 -3.82 -16.57 -7.19
CA LEU A 138 -4.93 -15.63 -7.40
C LEU A 138 -6.24 -16.16 -6.78
N LEU A 139 -6.52 -17.46 -6.92
CA LEU A 139 -7.68 -18.09 -6.29
C LEU A 139 -7.55 -18.08 -4.76
N ALA A 140 -6.38 -18.42 -4.22
CA ALA A 140 -6.11 -18.38 -2.78
C ALA A 140 -6.25 -16.95 -2.21
N PHE A 141 -5.78 -15.95 -2.96
CA PHE A 141 -5.98 -14.53 -2.65
C PHE A 141 -7.46 -14.16 -2.58
N CYS A 142 -8.26 -14.50 -3.61
CA CYS A 142 -9.69 -14.21 -3.63
C CYS A 142 -10.44 -14.88 -2.48
N ASP A 143 -10.15 -16.15 -2.19
CA ASP A 143 -10.76 -16.88 -1.07
C ASP A 143 -10.43 -16.24 0.27
N SER A 144 -9.17 -15.91 0.50
CA SER A 144 -8.73 -15.26 1.74
C SER A 144 -9.35 -13.87 1.91
N MET A 145 -9.41 -13.07 0.83
CA MET A 145 -9.98 -11.72 0.89
C MET A 145 -11.49 -11.74 1.11
N SER A 146 -12.19 -12.76 0.62
CA SER A 146 -13.64 -12.93 0.84
C SER A 146 -14.02 -13.11 2.31
N LYS A 147 -13.09 -13.62 3.12
CA LYS A 147 -13.24 -13.84 4.56
C LYS A 147 -12.91 -12.63 5.41
N GLN A 148 -12.28 -11.60 4.81
CA GLN A 148 -11.89 -10.39 5.56
C GLN A 148 -13.06 -9.41 5.70
N SER A 149 -13.16 -8.82 6.89
CA SER A 149 -14.15 -7.78 7.18
C SER A 149 -13.47 -6.41 7.24
N PHE A 150 -13.97 -5.48 6.44
CA PHE A 150 -13.52 -4.10 6.43
C PHE A 150 -14.65 -3.17 6.90
N CYS A 151 -14.31 -2.15 7.68
CA CYS A 151 -15.25 -1.22 8.27
C CYS A 151 -15.35 0.10 7.48
N ILE A 152 -16.29 0.94 7.89
CA ILE A 152 -16.29 2.37 7.63
C ILE A 152 -15.76 3.04 8.89
N GLN A 153 -14.69 3.82 8.77
CA GLN A 153 -14.06 4.49 9.89
C GLN A 153 -14.49 5.96 9.94
N LYS A 154 -15.18 6.32 11.01
CA LYS A 154 -15.51 7.72 11.28
C LYS A 154 -14.33 8.39 12.01
N ILE A 155 -13.81 9.45 11.41
CA ILE A 155 -12.71 10.26 11.92
C ILE A 155 -13.29 11.48 12.63
N THR A 156 -12.93 11.68 13.90
CA THR A 156 -13.43 12.77 14.74
C THR A 156 -12.27 13.45 15.47
N THR A 157 -12.48 14.69 15.90
CA THR A 157 -11.49 15.45 16.69
C THR A 157 -11.27 14.87 18.09
N GLU A 158 -12.26 14.17 18.64
CA GLU A 158 -12.22 13.67 20.03
C GLU A 158 -11.41 12.39 20.21
N LYS A 159 -11.17 11.63 19.14
CA LYS A 159 -10.42 10.36 19.20
C LYS A 159 -9.05 10.50 18.55
N VAL A 160 -8.03 10.54 19.38
CA VAL A 160 -6.61 10.59 18.98
C VAL A 160 -6.13 9.29 18.32
N THR A 161 -6.94 8.22 18.32
CA THR A 161 -6.53 6.90 17.81
C THR A 161 -7.30 6.50 16.56
N HIS A 162 -7.00 7.16 15.44
CA HIS A 162 -7.47 6.68 14.14
C HIS A 162 -6.48 5.66 13.59
N SER A 163 -6.94 4.43 13.41
CA SER A 163 -6.09 3.37 12.87
C SER A 163 -5.97 3.50 11.35
N LEU A 164 -4.74 3.56 10.83
CA LEU A 164 -4.49 3.48 9.38
C LEU A 164 -5.04 2.16 8.79
N ILE A 165 -4.91 1.08 9.53
CA ILE A 165 -5.41 -0.25 9.17
C ILE A 165 -6.23 -0.76 10.35
N PRO A 166 -7.59 -0.63 10.29
CA PRO A 166 -8.46 -1.06 11.38
C PRO A 166 -8.56 -2.59 11.53
N ASN A 167 -8.31 -3.35 10.47
CA ASN A 167 -8.35 -4.82 10.48
C ASN A 167 -6.99 -5.36 10.96
N GLU A 168 -6.96 -6.10 12.06
CA GLU A 168 -5.72 -6.61 12.67
C GLU A 168 -5.03 -7.66 11.79
N SER A 169 -5.77 -8.52 11.08
CA SER A 169 -5.18 -9.49 10.14
C SER A 169 -4.44 -8.79 9.00
N VAL A 170 -5.05 -7.74 8.44
CA VAL A 170 -4.44 -6.92 7.38
C VAL A 170 -3.24 -6.12 7.91
N LYS A 171 -3.29 -5.67 9.16
CA LYS A 171 -2.16 -4.99 9.80
C LYS A 171 -0.97 -5.94 9.99
N THR A 172 -1.21 -7.17 10.45
CA THR A 172 -0.19 -8.21 10.58
C THR A 172 0.41 -8.55 9.21
N LEU A 173 -0.43 -8.73 8.18
CA LEU A 173 0.01 -8.93 6.80
C LEU A 173 0.97 -7.81 6.35
N PHE A 174 0.63 -6.54 6.62
CA PHE A 174 1.50 -5.43 6.25
C PHE A 174 2.88 -5.54 6.89
N GLU A 175 2.95 -5.83 8.19
CA GLU A 175 4.22 -5.96 8.92
C GLU A 175 5.08 -7.10 8.36
N GLU A 176 4.46 -8.21 7.95
CA GLU A 176 5.13 -9.34 7.30
C GLU A 176 5.60 -9.01 5.89
N VAL A 177 4.77 -8.31 5.10
CA VAL A 177 5.12 -7.86 3.74
C VAL A 177 6.33 -6.92 3.76
N ILE A 178 6.44 -6.02 4.74
CA ILE A 178 7.63 -5.17 4.88
C ILE A 178 8.88 -5.98 5.24
N LYS A 179 8.76 -7.03 6.05
CA LYS A 179 9.88 -7.95 6.30
C LYS A 179 10.31 -8.68 5.02
N CYS A 180 9.33 -9.13 4.21
CA CYS A 180 9.61 -9.72 2.88
C CYS A 180 10.33 -8.72 1.96
N ARG A 181 9.87 -7.46 1.89
CA ARG A 181 10.52 -6.40 1.11
C ARG A 181 11.98 -6.24 1.48
N ASN A 182 12.29 -6.19 2.77
CA ASN A 182 13.67 -6.02 3.22
C ASN A 182 14.54 -7.22 2.84
N ARG A 183 14.01 -8.44 2.89
CA ARG A 183 14.71 -9.64 2.41
C ARG A 183 14.97 -9.57 0.90
N VAL A 184 13.98 -9.23 0.10
CA VAL A 184 14.12 -9.11 -1.36
C VAL A 184 15.10 -8.01 -1.76
N ALA A 185 15.09 -6.86 -1.09
CA ALA A 185 15.97 -5.74 -1.37
C ALA A 185 17.44 -6.01 -1.03
N HIS A 186 17.71 -6.82 0.00
CA HIS A 186 19.06 -7.09 0.48
C HIS A 186 19.63 -8.44 0.00
N ASN A 187 18.80 -9.38 -0.42
CA ASN A 187 19.19 -10.71 -0.89
C ASN A 187 18.76 -10.93 -2.34
N THR A 188 19.63 -10.63 -3.27
CA THR A 188 19.40 -10.81 -4.72
C THR A 188 19.16 -12.26 -5.15
N TYR A 189 19.29 -13.24 -4.26
CA TYR A 189 19.15 -14.69 -4.55
C TYR A 189 17.91 -15.34 -3.92
N VAL A 190 17.03 -14.57 -3.27
CA VAL A 190 15.88 -15.15 -2.60
C VAL A 190 14.66 -15.07 -3.50
N ASN A 191 14.24 -16.22 -4.04
CA ASN A 191 12.91 -16.37 -4.62
C ASN A 191 11.85 -16.10 -3.55
N LEU A 192 10.88 -15.23 -3.83
CA LEU A 192 9.76 -14.91 -2.94
C LEU A 192 8.96 -16.18 -2.57
N SER A 193 8.93 -17.19 -3.46
CA SER A 193 8.17 -18.44 -3.31
C SER A 193 8.88 -19.55 -2.51
N VAL A 194 10.19 -19.49 -2.30
CA VAL A 194 10.98 -20.66 -1.82
C VAL A 194 11.39 -20.59 -0.36
N GLN A 195 11.10 -19.51 0.36
CA GLN A 195 11.52 -19.37 1.77
C GLN A 195 10.44 -19.72 2.81
N ASN A 196 9.62 -20.70 2.52
CA ASN A 196 8.79 -21.26 3.59
C ASN A 196 9.62 -22.22 4.39
N ASP A 197 10.02 -21.84 5.60
CA ASP A 197 10.44 -22.80 6.63
C ASP A 197 9.30 -23.83 6.79
N ILE A 198 9.65 -25.11 6.97
CA ILE A 198 8.68 -26.19 7.14
C ILE A 198 7.64 -25.86 8.24
N THR A 199 8.04 -25.09 9.25
CA THR A 199 7.16 -24.54 10.29
C THR A 199 6.13 -23.53 9.74
N GLU A 200 6.44 -22.77 8.71
CA GLU A 200 5.50 -21.82 8.06
C GLU A 200 4.51 -22.55 7.15
N LEU A 201 4.94 -23.61 6.48
CA LEU A 201 4.04 -24.48 5.68
C LEU A 201 2.96 -25.17 6.53
N CYS A 202 3.23 -25.41 7.81
CA CYS A 202 2.28 -26.01 8.75
C CYS A 202 1.32 -24.99 9.38
N SER A 203 1.63 -23.69 9.35
CA SER A 203 0.77 -22.65 9.89
C SER A 203 -0.14 -22.12 8.78
N ARG A 204 -1.37 -22.62 8.68
CA ARG A 204 -2.42 -22.03 7.81
C ARG A 204 -2.77 -20.64 8.33
N ARG A 205 -2.08 -19.61 7.86
CA ARG A 205 -2.45 -18.22 8.14
C ARG A 205 -3.62 -17.83 7.22
N GLU A 206 -4.57 -17.09 7.76
CA GLU A 206 -5.69 -16.56 6.97
C GLU A 206 -5.21 -15.67 5.81
N LEU A 207 -4.09 -14.96 6.01
CA LEU A 207 -3.44 -14.12 5.01
C LEU A 207 -1.96 -14.52 4.89
N ASP A 208 -1.56 -14.94 3.69
CA ASP A 208 -0.19 -15.38 3.40
C ASP A 208 0.63 -14.24 2.77
N CYS A 209 1.64 -13.76 3.49
CA CYS A 209 2.55 -12.72 3.00
C CYS A 209 3.44 -13.18 1.83
N CYS A 210 3.55 -14.47 1.56
CA CYS A 210 4.27 -15.03 0.41
C CYS A 210 3.44 -14.97 -0.87
N ASN A 211 2.11 -14.88 -0.76
CA ASN A 211 1.25 -14.69 -1.92
C ASN A 211 1.47 -13.30 -2.52
N VAL A 212 1.88 -13.24 -3.77
CA VAL A 212 2.24 -12.00 -4.45
C VAL A 212 1.04 -11.02 -4.55
N PHE A 213 -0.17 -11.53 -4.71
CA PHE A 213 -1.37 -10.69 -4.78
C PHE A 213 -1.73 -10.08 -3.43
N MET A 214 -1.40 -10.76 -2.31
CA MET A 214 -1.50 -10.17 -0.97
C MET A 214 -0.51 -9.02 -0.78
N GLN A 215 0.71 -9.16 -1.32
CA GLN A 215 1.71 -8.09 -1.29
C GLN A 215 1.23 -6.87 -2.09
N PHE A 216 0.69 -7.08 -3.29
CA PHE A 216 0.13 -5.99 -4.10
C PHE A 216 -1.08 -5.37 -3.43
N PHE A 217 -2.00 -6.19 -2.92
CA PHE A 217 -3.18 -5.71 -2.21
C PHE A 217 -2.83 -4.73 -1.10
N ILE A 218 -1.92 -5.09 -0.21
CA ILE A 218 -1.62 -4.25 0.96
C ILE A 218 -0.99 -2.91 0.56
N LEU A 219 -0.14 -2.89 -0.47
CA LEU A 219 0.47 -1.66 -0.97
C LEU A 219 -0.55 -0.75 -1.66
N LEU A 220 -1.41 -1.31 -2.52
CA LEU A 220 -2.51 -0.60 -3.16
C LEU A 220 -3.53 -0.07 -2.15
N TYR A 221 -3.87 -0.89 -1.16
CA TYR A 221 -4.82 -0.52 -0.10
C TYR A 221 -4.33 0.69 0.69
N ILE A 222 -3.05 0.70 1.08
CA ILE A 222 -2.43 1.82 1.78
C ILE A 222 -2.36 3.06 0.87
N ASP A 223 -1.93 2.90 -0.38
CA ASP A 223 -1.88 4.03 -1.33
C ASP A 223 -3.26 4.68 -1.49
N ASN A 224 -4.31 3.88 -1.64
CA ASN A 224 -5.67 4.39 -1.79
C ASN A 224 -6.18 5.11 -0.52
N ILE A 225 -5.91 4.57 0.70
CA ILE A 225 -6.27 5.25 1.95
C ILE A 225 -5.60 6.63 2.02
N PHE A 226 -4.30 6.70 1.74
CA PHE A 226 -3.57 7.96 1.79
C PHE A 226 -4.04 8.94 0.70
N ASN A 227 -4.31 8.46 -0.52
CA ASN A 227 -4.82 9.31 -1.59
C ASN A 227 -6.19 9.91 -1.22
N GLU A 228 -7.12 9.11 -0.68
CA GLU A 228 -8.43 9.61 -0.25
C GLU A 228 -8.30 10.61 0.90
N THR A 229 -7.47 10.31 1.89
CA THR A 229 -7.25 11.22 3.02
C THR A 229 -6.57 12.52 2.58
N TYR A 230 -5.59 12.43 1.66
CA TYR A 230 -4.89 13.59 1.13
C TYR A 230 -5.78 14.47 0.25
N LYS A 231 -6.71 13.89 -0.53
CA LYS A 231 -7.73 14.68 -1.25
C LYS A 231 -8.57 15.52 -0.31
N ILE A 232 -8.96 14.97 0.84
CA ILE A 232 -9.70 15.73 1.86
C ILE A 232 -8.83 16.88 2.37
N TYR A 233 -7.55 16.62 2.70
CA TYR A 233 -6.61 17.64 3.15
C TYR A 233 -6.50 18.82 2.14
N ILE A 234 -6.25 18.53 0.87
CA ILE A 234 -6.11 19.58 -0.17
C ILE A 234 -7.41 20.33 -0.36
N LYS A 235 -8.56 19.67 -0.34
CA LYS A 235 -9.87 20.33 -0.44
C LYS A 235 -10.10 21.33 0.69
N GLU A 236 -9.81 20.94 1.92
CA GLU A 236 -10.00 21.82 3.09
C GLU A 236 -8.97 22.98 3.10
N PHE A 237 -7.71 22.69 2.73
CA PHE A 237 -6.66 23.70 2.61
C PHE A 237 -6.94 24.71 1.48
N GLY A 238 -7.42 24.26 0.33
CA GLY A 238 -7.72 25.11 -0.83
C GLY A 238 -8.96 25.98 -0.69
N ASN A 239 -9.80 25.75 0.33
CA ASN A 239 -10.98 26.56 0.63
C ASN A 239 -10.67 27.81 1.50
N MET A 240 -9.39 28.12 1.73
CA MET A 240 -8.93 29.34 2.43
C MET A 240 -8.57 30.42 1.41
#